data_534a12942fa641bce0a4d6fc5af023ef
#
_entry.id   534a12942fa641bce0a4d6fc5af023ef
#
_cell.length_a   1.000
_cell.length_b   1.000
_cell.length_c   1.000
_cell.angle_alpha   90.00
_cell.angle_beta   90.00
_cell.angle_gamma   90.00
#
_symmetry.space_group_name_H-M   'P 1'
#
loop_
_entity.id
_entity.type
_entity.pdbx_description
1 polymer ?
#
loop_
_entity_poly.entity_id
_entity_poly.type
_entity_poly.pdbx_seq_one_letter_code
_entity_poly.pdbx_strand_id
1 'polypeptide(L)'
;KENVKAANAQSIGLTLFPVYPNGFFKNKGMGEYSYQNGGDWTWFGGRMVQQLVANGFYDEAYEAISPMLDRSIKHNNFYEWWTPEGIPHNGNFRGSAGVLWKAIEMLEKAIE
;
A
#
# COMPACT_ATOMS: atom_id res chain seq x y z
N LYS A 1 11.99 2.53 -1.03
CA LYS A 1 11.81 3.69 -0.11
C LYS A 1 11.93 5.04 -0.83
N GLU A 2 12.90 5.21 -1.73
CA GLU A 2 13.14 6.48 -2.43
C GLU A 2 11.94 6.96 -3.25
N ASN A 3 11.32 6.05 -4.00
CA ASN A 3 10.14 6.39 -4.81
C ASN A 3 8.95 6.83 -3.94
N VAL A 4 8.75 6.16 -2.81
CA VAL A 4 7.70 6.52 -1.85
C VAL A 4 7.90 7.95 -1.35
N LYS A 5 9.14 8.28 -1.03
CA LYS A 5 9.53 9.62 -0.58
C LYS A 5 9.34 10.67 -1.67
N ALA A 6 9.82 10.37 -2.89
CA ALA A 6 9.73 11.28 -4.03
C ALA A 6 8.28 11.56 -4.44
N ALA A 7 7.42 10.55 -4.38
CA ALA A 7 5.99 10.67 -4.68
C ALA A 7 5.18 11.26 -3.50
N ASN A 8 5.80 11.41 -2.33
CA ASN A 8 5.11 11.78 -1.09
C ASN A 8 3.95 10.82 -0.77
N ALA A 9 4.13 9.54 -1.08
CA ALA A 9 3.14 8.50 -0.83
C ALA A 9 3.18 8.06 0.63
N GLN A 10 2.06 7.54 1.13
CA GLN A 10 1.94 7.13 2.52
C GLN A 10 2.55 5.76 2.80
N SER A 11 2.60 4.87 1.82
CA SER A 11 3.09 3.52 2.05
C SER A 11 3.91 2.97 0.89
N ILE A 12 4.54 1.82 1.12
CA ILE A 12 5.29 1.08 0.09
C ILE A 12 4.39 0.43 -0.95
N GLY A 13 3.08 0.60 -0.85
CA GLY A 13 2.13 0.13 -1.85
C GLY A 13 2.08 0.98 -3.12
N LEU A 14 2.89 2.01 -3.22
CA LEU A 14 3.03 2.82 -4.43
C LEU A 14 3.38 1.92 -5.62
N THR A 15 2.48 1.88 -6.61
CA THR A 15 2.58 0.89 -7.70
C THR A 15 3.49 1.31 -8.84
N LEU A 16 3.47 2.58 -9.21
CA LEU A 16 4.24 3.08 -10.36
C LEU A 16 4.75 4.49 -10.08
N PHE A 17 6.06 4.67 -10.25
CA PHE A 17 6.68 5.98 -10.13
C PHE A 17 7.98 6.03 -10.95
N PRO A 18 8.25 7.08 -11.75
CA PRO A 18 7.35 8.22 -12.03
C PRO A 18 6.08 7.81 -12.76
N VAL A 19 5.01 8.55 -12.55
CA VAL A 19 3.72 8.25 -13.19
C VAL A 19 3.73 8.66 -14.68
N TYR A 20 2.91 7.99 -15.47
CA TYR A 20 2.64 8.40 -16.85
C TYR A 20 1.68 9.59 -16.86
N PRO A 21 1.81 10.49 -17.86
CA PRO A 21 0.97 11.68 -17.93
C PRO A 21 -0.51 11.33 -18.14
N ASN A 22 -1.38 12.26 -17.76
CA ASN A 22 -2.82 12.15 -18.00
C ASN A 22 -3.08 11.91 -19.50
N GLY A 23 -3.98 10.98 -19.78
CA GLY A 23 -4.33 10.62 -21.15
C GLY A 23 -3.43 9.59 -21.81
N PHE A 24 -2.35 9.16 -21.18
CA PHE A 24 -1.46 8.11 -21.71
C PHE A 24 -2.18 6.76 -21.86
N PHE A 25 -2.95 6.37 -20.84
CA PHE A 25 -3.72 5.13 -20.86
C PHE A 25 -5.11 5.38 -21.47
N LYS A 26 -5.62 4.37 -22.19
CA LYS A 26 -6.99 4.41 -22.73
C LYS A 26 -8.05 4.40 -21.62
N ASN A 27 -7.74 3.73 -20.50
CA ASN A 27 -8.60 3.73 -19.32
C ASN A 27 -8.55 5.11 -18.66
N LYS A 28 -9.68 5.82 -18.69
CA LYS A 28 -9.81 7.16 -18.11
C LYS A 28 -9.58 7.21 -16.61
N GLY A 29 -9.74 6.08 -15.91
CA GLY A 29 -9.46 5.95 -14.47
C GLY A 29 -7.99 5.88 -14.12
N MET A 30 -7.08 5.89 -15.10
CA MET A 30 -5.64 5.77 -14.92
C MET A 30 -4.88 7.05 -15.26
N GLY A 31 -5.40 8.20 -14.85
CA GLY A 31 -4.66 9.45 -14.88
C GLY A 31 -3.51 9.44 -13.86
N GLU A 32 -2.79 10.55 -13.75
CA GLU A 32 -1.66 10.67 -12.80
C GLU A 32 -2.10 10.39 -11.37
N TYR A 33 -1.35 9.51 -10.69
CA TYR A 33 -1.58 9.09 -9.30
C TYR A 33 -2.95 8.46 -9.05
N SER A 34 -3.55 7.92 -10.10
CA SER A 34 -4.84 7.22 -10.02
C SER A 34 -4.68 5.75 -10.36
N TYR A 35 -5.40 4.92 -9.62
CA TYR A 35 -5.45 3.47 -9.80
C TYR A 35 -4.03 2.90 -9.85
N GLN A 36 -3.68 2.14 -10.89
CA GLN A 36 -2.36 1.51 -11.02
C GLN A 36 -1.28 2.46 -11.56
N ASN A 37 -1.63 3.67 -11.91
CA ASN A 37 -0.69 4.69 -12.37
C ASN A 37 -0.27 5.59 -11.19
N GLY A 38 0.43 5.02 -10.24
CA GLY A 38 0.93 5.74 -9.07
C GLY A 38 0.01 5.73 -7.85
N GLY A 39 -1.06 4.95 -7.87
CA GLY A 39 -1.87 4.70 -6.68
C GLY A 39 -1.13 3.86 -5.66
N ASP A 40 -1.47 4.04 -4.40
CA ASP A 40 -0.89 3.33 -3.25
C ASP A 40 -1.83 2.19 -2.87
N TRP A 41 -1.43 0.97 -3.21
CA TRP A 41 -2.27 -0.22 -3.11
C TRP A 41 -1.93 -1.02 -1.86
N THR A 42 -2.92 -1.22 -1.01
CA THR A 42 -2.77 -2.00 0.22
C THR A 42 -2.39 -3.46 -0.08
N TRP A 43 -3.00 -4.06 -1.09
CA TRP A 43 -2.66 -5.43 -1.49
C TRP A 43 -1.18 -5.56 -1.85
N PHE A 44 -0.69 -4.66 -2.67
CA PHE A 44 0.71 -4.66 -3.09
C PHE A 44 1.65 -4.40 -1.92
N GLY A 45 1.36 -3.36 -1.13
CA GLY A 45 2.16 -3.00 0.05
C GLY A 45 2.16 -4.11 1.10
N GLY A 46 1.01 -4.73 1.36
CA GLY A 46 0.91 -5.84 2.31
C GLY A 46 1.72 -7.06 1.86
N ARG A 47 1.71 -7.38 0.58
CA ARG A 47 2.53 -8.48 0.03
C ARG A 47 4.03 -8.17 0.17
N MET A 48 4.42 -6.93 -0.03
CA MET A 48 5.82 -6.52 0.19
C MET A 48 6.22 -6.68 1.67
N VAL A 49 5.34 -6.34 2.60
CA VAL A 49 5.58 -6.57 4.04
C VAL A 49 5.78 -8.05 4.32
N GLN A 50 4.93 -8.91 3.77
CA GLN A 50 5.09 -10.37 3.91
C GLN A 50 6.46 -10.84 3.43
N GLN A 51 6.94 -10.31 2.31
CA GLN A 51 8.27 -10.65 1.78
C GLN A 51 9.40 -10.13 2.68
N LEU A 52 9.25 -8.95 3.26
CA LEU A 52 10.22 -8.43 4.23
C LEU A 52 10.32 -9.38 5.43
N VAL A 53 9.20 -9.82 5.98
CA VAL A 53 9.18 -10.79 7.09
C VAL A 53 9.83 -12.10 6.69
N ALA A 54 9.46 -12.65 5.53
CA ALA A 54 9.98 -13.93 5.04
C ALA A 54 11.51 -13.91 4.84
N ASN A 55 12.08 -12.74 4.62
CA ASN A 55 13.53 -12.56 4.41
C ASN A 55 14.25 -11.99 5.64
N GLY A 56 13.61 -11.92 6.79
CA GLY A 56 14.23 -11.53 8.06
C GLY A 56 14.34 -10.02 8.30
N PHE A 57 13.70 -9.19 7.49
CA PHE A 57 13.70 -7.73 7.63
C PHE A 57 12.53 -7.27 8.51
N TYR A 58 12.57 -7.63 9.79
CA TYR A 58 11.44 -7.44 10.71
C TYR A 58 11.20 -5.97 11.06
N ASP A 59 12.25 -5.20 11.30
CA ASP A 59 12.12 -3.77 11.60
C ASP A 59 11.54 -3.01 10.41
N GLU A 60 12.04 -3.30 9.22
CA GLU A 60 11.55 -2.72 7.97
C GLU A 60 10.10 -3.12 7.70
N ALA A 61 9.74 -4.36 8.01
CA ALA A 61 8.36 -4.84 7.89
C ALA A 61 7.42 -4.08 8.82
N TYR A 62 7.83 -3.88 10.05
CA TYR A 62 7.04 -3.11 11.04
C TYR A 62 6.86 -1.65 10.58
N GLU A 63 7.95 -0.99 10.16
CA GLU A 63 7.90 0.37 9.63
C GLU A 63 6.98 0.48 8.41
N ALA A 64 7.03 -0.51 7.52
CA ALA A 64 6.25 -0.49 6.28
C ALA A 64 4.76 -0.73 6.51
N ILE A 65 4.39 -1.62 7.44
CA ILE A 65 2.98 -1.94 7.68
C ILE A 65 2.26 -0.86 8.50
N SER A 66 2.97 -0.17 9.37
CA SER A 66 2.38 0.80 10.31
C SER A 66 1.52 1.86 9.63
N PRO A 67 1.97 2.58 8.59
CA PRO A 67 1.11 3.58 7.95
C PRO A 67 -0.13 2.98 7.28
N MET A 68 -0.07 1.74 6.79
CA MET A 68 -1.22 1.06 6.20
C MET A 68 -2.27 0.70 7.26
N LEU A 69 -1.84 0.27 8.43
CA LEU A 69 -2.73 -0.02 9.55
C LEU A 69 -3.33 1.27 10.13
N ASP A 70 -2.51 2.28 10.33
CA ASP A 70 -2.93 3.56 10.91
C ASP A 70 -4.04 4.21 10.08
N ARG A 71 -3.87 4.27 8.75
CA ARG A 71 -4.90 4.86 7.88
C ARG A 71 -6.17 4.02 7.84
N SER A 72 -6.08 2.70 7.91
CA SER A 72 -7.25 1.82 7.97
C SER A 72 -8.03 2.01 9.27
N ILE A 73 -7.33 2.17 10.39
CA ILE A 73 -7.94 2.47 11.70
C ILE A 73 -8.59 3.84 11.67
N LYS A 74 -7.88 4.85 11.19
CA LYS A 74 -8.37 6.24 11.12
C LYS A 74 -9.67 6.35 10.33
N HIS A 75 -9.77 5.63 9.21
CA HIS A 75 -10.94 5.64 8.33
C HIS A 75 -11.95 4.53 8.67
N ASN A 76 -11.64 3.69 9.64
CA ASN A 76 -12.48 2.56 10.07
C ASN A 76 -12.93 1.68 8.89
N ASN A 77 -12.02 1.40 7.96
CA ASN A 77 -12.34 0.62 6.76
C ASN A 77 -11.07 0.13 6.07
N PHE A 78 -11.23 -0.90 5.24
CA PHE A 78 -10.20 -1.38 4.34
C PHE A 78 -10.54 -0.94 2.91
N TYR A 79 -9.56 -0.30 2.26
CA TYR A 79 -9.71 0.23 0.91
C TYR A 79 -8.77 -0.47 -0.05
N GLU A 80 -9.17 -0.52 -1.33
CA GLU A 80 -8.34 -1.13 -2.37
C GLU A 80 -7.05 -0.35 -2.58
N TRP A 81 -7.18 0.95 -2.77
CA TRP A 81 -6.03 1.82 -2.99
C TRP A 81 -6.28 3.23 -2.47
N TRP A 82 -5.21 4.00 -2.40
CA TRP A 82 -5.20 5.36 -1.88
C TRP A 82 -4.44 6.26 -2.84
N THR A 83 -4.79 7.56 -2.89
CA THR A 83 -3.91 8.53 -3.54
C THR A 83 -2.69 8.81 -2.65
N PRO A 84 -1.60 9.41 -3.17
CA PRO A 84 -0.47 9.80 -2.33
C PRO A 84 -0.86 10.75 -1.18
N GLU A 85 -1.87 11.61 -1.40
CA GLU A 85 -2.37 12.51 -0.37
C GLU A 85 -3.19 11.81 0.71
N GLY A 86 -3.54 10.56 0.52
CA GLY A 86 -4.29 9.79 1.50
C GLY A 86 -5.80 9.78 1.28
N ILE A 87 -6.26 9.96 0.04
CA ILE A 87 -7.66 9.84 -0.32
C ILE A 87 -7.95 8.37 -0.65
N PRO A 88 -8.87 7.70 0.09
CA PRO A 88 -9.16 6.29 -0.10
C PRO A 88 -10.16 6.03 -1.25
N HIS A 89 -10.00 4.87 -1.87
CA HIS A 89 -10.88 4.38 -2.94
C HIS A 89 -11.27 2.92 -2.72
N ASN A 90 -12.51 2.59 -3.04
CA ASN A 90 -13.11 1.25 -2.94
C ASN A 90 -13.03 0.66 -1.53
N GLY A 91 -13.88 1.16 -0.65
CA GLY A 91 -14.03 0.66 0.72
C GLY A 91 -14.60 -0.75 0.79
N ASN A 92 -14.58 -1.34 1.99
CA ASN A 92 -15.00 -2.72 2.25
C ASN A 92 -14.29 -3.74 1.35
N PHE A 93 -13.01 -3.49 1.09
CA PHE A 93 -12.21 -4.30 0.19
C PHE A 93 -11.52 -5.44 0.95
N ARG A 94 -12.09 -6.64 0.85
CA ARG A 94 -11.65 -7.83 1.60
C ARG A 94 -10.20 -8.21 1.33
N GLY A 95 -9.72 -8.02 0.10
CA GLY A 95 -8.33 -8.32 -0.26
C GLY A 95 -7.32 -7.54 0.56
N SER A 96 -7.61 -6.28 0.86
CA SER A 96 -6.75 -5.45 1.72
C SER A 96 -6.76 -5.95 3.17
N ALA A 97 -7.91 -6.34 3.68
CA ALA A 97 -8.01 -6.90 5.03
C ALA A 97 -7.21 -8.20 5.17
N GLY A 98 -7.38 -9.11 4.21
CA GLY A 98 -6.69 -10.40 4.24
C GLY A 98 -5.18 -10.29 4.12
N VAL A 99 -4.68 -9.44 3.24
CA VAL A 99 -3.24 -9.26 3.04
C VAL A 99 -2.56 -8.64 4.27
N LEU A 100 -3.21 -7.68 4.91
CA LEU A 100 -2.70 -7.06 6.14
C LEU A 100 -2.75 -8.03 7.31
N TRP A 101 -3.85 -8.78 7.46
CA TRP A 101 -3.97 -9.82 8.47
C TRP A 101 -2.84 -10.85 8.37
N LYS A 102 -2.57 -11.34 7.17
CA LYS A 102 -1.49 -12.31 6.95
C LYS A 102 -0.12 -11.71 7.26
N ALA A 103 0.12 -10.47 6.88
CA ALA A 103 1.37 -9.78 7.17
C ALA A 103 1.59 -9.64 8.69
N ILE A 104 0.55 -9.25 9.43
CA ILE A 104 0.59 -9.15 10.90
C ILE A 104 0.90 -10.52 11.52
N GLU A 105 0.19 -11.57 11.10
CA GLU A 105 0.39 -12.93 11.61
C GLU A 105 1.84 -13.38 11.40
N MET A 106 2.39 -13.16 10.22
CA MET A 106 3.78 -13.52 9.92
C MET A 106 4.76 -12.74 10.79
N LEU A 107 4.54 -11.44 10.97
CA LEU A 107 5.43 -10.60 11.77
C LEU A 107 5.37 -10.99 13.26
N GLU A 108 4.19 -11.25 13.80
CA GLU A 108 4.03 -11.69 15.18
C GLU A 108 4.77 -13.00 15.44
N LYS A 109 4.64 -13.98 14.55
CA LYS A 109 5.35 -15.25 14.67
C LYS A 109 6.86 -15.10 14.59
N ALA A 110 7.34 -14.18 13.76
CA ALA A 110 8.76 -13.97 13.55
C ALA A 110 9.46 -13.35 14.77
N ILE A 111 8.74 -12.54 15.54
CA ILE A 111 9.31 -11.83 16.71
C ILE A 111 9.03 -12.50 18.05
N GLU A 112 8.36 -13.64 18.03
CA GLU A 112 8.15 -14.47 19.26
C GLU A 112 9.44 -15.07 19.82
#